data_25d40bcccbdc69865dc71384ef188a68
#
_entry.id   25d40bcccbdc69865dc71384ef188a68
#
_cell.length_a   1.000
_cell.length_b   1.000
_cell.length_c   1.000
_cell.angle_alpha   90.00
_cell.angle_beta   90.00
_cell.angle_gamma   90.00
#
_symmetry.space_group_name_H-M   'P 1'
#
loop_
_entity.id
_entity.type
_entity.pdbx_description
1 polymer ?
#
loop_
_entity_poly.entity_id
_entity_poly.type
_entity_poly.pdbx_seq_one_letter_code
_entity_poly.pdbx_strand_id
1 'polypeptide(L)'
;MAKKDLIGGKLWETYSNNVIERMNNPSFFGEISEEEALGKERQLIIADWGAESCGDAVRLYWLVDTSNDTILKARFKTFGCGTAIASSDVMAELCMGKTVDEALKITNLDVEKALRDSEDQAAIPPQKMHCSVMAYDVIKKAASLYKGVEMEDLEEEEIVCECARVSLKTVKDVIRINDLKSVEEITRYTKAGAFCASCIRPGGHEKRKYYLEDILAEVRAEMDREQIQASGSLENFKEMSPIAQYKAIEEIFAEKIKPILHRDGGDVEIMDIKKEGEEVVVFIRYLGGCATCAAAGTGTLSMIGQALKETVGPDITVRMI
;
A
#
# COMPACT_ATOMS: atom_id res chain seq x y z
N MET A 1 -25.90 -23.24 -36.27
CA MET A 1 -24.93 -22.25 -35.68
C MET A 1 -24.64 -22.68 -34.25
N ALA A 2 -23.42 -23.00 -33.98
CA ALA A 2 -23.03 -23.76 -32.80
C ALA A 2 -22.94 -22.87 -31.54
N LYS A 3 -23.41 -23.41 -30.43
CA LYS A 3 -23.30 -22.84 -29.06
C LYS A 3 -21.84 -22.54 -28.59
N LYS A 4 -20.86 -22.65 -29.48
CA LYS A 4 -19.44 -22.43 -29.19
C LYS A 4 -19.06 -20.96 -29.00
N ASP A 5 -19.84 -20.00 -29.49
CA ASP A 5 -19.44 -18.61 -29.52
C ASP A 5 -19.89 -17.76 -28.33
N LEU A 6 -20.70 -18.34 -27.41
CA LEU A 6 -21.18 -17.61 -26.21
C LEU A 6 -20.40 -17.90 -24.93
N ILE A 7 -19.59 -18.97 -24.90
CA ILE A 7 -18.83 -19.38 -23.70
C ILE A 7 -17.32 -19.55 -24.02
N GLY A 8 -16.91 -19.53 -25.28
CA GLY A 8 -15.57 -19.88 -25.76
C GLY A 8 -14.78 -18.72 -26.36
N GLY A 9 -14.93 -17.50 -25.84
CA GLY A 9 -14.07 -16.40 -26.24
C GLY A 9 -12.65 -16.52 -25.68
N LYS A 10 -11.73 -15.73 -26.20
CA LYS A 10 -10.28 -15.61 -25.87
C LYS A 10 -9.86 -15.73 -24.40
N LEU A 11 -10.79 -15.73 -23.45
CA LEU A 11 -10.55 -15.90 -22.01
C LEU A 11 -10.05 -17.32 -21.65
N TRP A 12 -10.49 -18.35 -22.36
CA TRP A 12 -10.06 -19.75 -22.10
C TRP A 12 -8.73 -20.10 -22.74
N GLU A 13 -8.29 -19.35 -23.73
CA GLU A 13 -6.98 -19.52 -24.37
C GLU A 13 -5.81 -19.04 -23.50
N THR A 14 -6.10 -18.37 -22.37
CA THR A 14 -5.10 -17.81 -21.45
C THR A 14 -4.89 -18.65 -20.19
N TYR A 15 -5.57 -19.77 -20.01
CA TYR A 15 -5.35 -20.70 -18.90
C TYR A 15 -4.37 -21.80 -19.29
N SER A 16 -3.52 -22.19 -18.34
CA SER A 16 -2.68 -23.40 -18.51
C SER A 16 -3.54 -24.66 -18.58
N ASN A 17 -3.03 -25.74 -19.18
CA ASN A 17 -3.70 -27.03 -19.18
C ASN A 17 -3.87 -27.59 -17.76
N ASN A 18 -2.88 -27.36 -16.90
CA ASN A 18 -2.94 -27.73 -15.48
C ASN A 18 -4.10 -27.05 -14.75
N VAL A 19 -4.34 -25.75 -15.02
CA VAL A 19 -5.54 -25.08 -14.48
C VAL A 19 -6.81 -25.75 -14.97
N ILE A 20 -6.94 -26.02 -16.27
CA ILE A 20 -8.14 -26.62 -16.87
C ILE A 20 -8.38 -28.03 -16.29
N GLU A 21 -7.34 -28.83 -16.11
CA GLU A 21 -7.44 -30.17 -15.51
C GLU A 21 -7.94 -30.08 -14.07
N ARG A 22 -7.33 -29.24 -13.24
CA ARG A 22 -7.71 -29.09 -11.82
C ARG A 22 -9.07 -28.45 -11.62
N MET A 23 -9.53 -27.61 -12.53
CA MET A 23 -10.91 -27.10 -12.52
C MET A 23 -11.94 -28.21 -12.69
N ASN A 24 -11.65 -29.19 -13.53
CA ASN A 24 -12.59 -30.27 -13.89
C ASN A 24 -12.45 -31.50 -12.96
N ASN A 25 -11.23 -31.79 -12.50
CA ASN A 25 -10.90 -32.98 -11.72
C ASN A 25 -10.00 -32.61 -10.53
N PRO A 26 -10.47 -31.85 -9.54
CA PRO A 26 -9.65 -31.48 -8.37
C PRO A 26 -9.35 -32.69 -7.52
N SER A 27 -8.08 -32.90 -7.15
CA SER A 27 -7.60 -34.03 -6.39
C SER A 27 -7.84 -33.92 -4.89
N PHE A 28 -7.93 -32.68 -4.38
CA PHE A 28 -8.04 -32.40 -2.96
C PHE A 28 -9.42 -31.85 -2.55
N PHE A 29 -10.39 -31.88 -3.45
CA PHE A 29 -11.76 -31.45 -3.15
C PHE A 29 -12.43 -32.43 -2.15
N GLY A 30 -13.10 -31.87 -1.15
CA GLY A 30 -13.82 -32.62 -0.11
C GLY A 30 -13.60 -32.06 1.28
N GLU A 31 -13.90 -32.88 2.27
CA GLU A 31 -13.74 -32.55 3.69
C GLU A 31 -12.91 -33.58 4.43
N ILE A 32 -12.50 -33.25 5.64
CA ILE A 32 -11.93 -34.19 6.61
C ILE A 32 -12.96 -34.30 7.73
N SER A 33 -13.43 -35.50 8.01
CA SER A 33 -14.41 -35.73 9.06
C SER A 33 -13.76 -35.69 10.46
N GLU A 34 -14.56 -35.40 11.49
CA GLU A 34 -14.10 -35.51 12.87
C GLU A 34 -13.62 -36.91 13.23
N GLU A 35 -14.24 -37.97 12.62
CA GLU A 35 -13.83 -39.36 12.81
C GLU A 35 -12.41 -39.62 12.29
N GLU A 36 -12.03 -39.02 11.16
CA GLU A 36 -10.67 -39.12 10.60
C GLU A 36 -9.64 -38.39 11.50
N ALA A 37 -10.10 -37.43 12.29
CA ALA A 37 -9.27 -36.67 13.22
C ALA A 37 -9.10 -37.38 14.58
N LEU A 38 -9.83 -38.49 14.83
CA LEU A 38 -9.71 -39.22 16.07
C LEU A 38 -8.29 -39.81 16.20
N GLY A 39 -7.55 -39.37 17.19
CA GLY A 39 -6.19 -39.84 17.49
C GLY A 39 -5.54 -38.95 18.54
N LYS A 40 -4.61 -39.52 19.32
CA LYS A 40 -3.72 -38.74 20.15
C LYS A 40 -2.81 -37.94 19.22
N GLU A 41 -2.57 -36.69 19.50
CA GLU A 41 -1.66 -35.83 18.75
C GLU A 41 -2.17 -35.39 17.35
N ARG A 42 -3.50 -35.38 17.15
CA ARG A 42 -4.10 -34.88 15.91
C ARG A 42 -5.10 -33.77 16.21
N GLN A 43 -5.05 -32.72 15.40
CA GLN A 43 -6.00 -31.61 15.47
C GLN A 43 -6.57 -31.33 14.07
N LEU A 44 -7.91 -31.28 13.99
CA LEU A 44 -8.62 -30.82 12.80
C LEU A 44 -8.77 -29.30 12.86
N ILE A 45 -8.29 -28.62 11.85
CA ILE A 45 -8.47 -27.18 11.64
C ILE A 45 -9.41 -26.98 10.46
N ILE A 46 -10.43 -26.17 10.65
CA ILE A 46 -11.38 -25.78 9.61
C ILE A 46 -11.35 -24.26 9.53
N ALA A 47 -10.93 -23.74 8.39
CA ALA A 47 -10.82 -22.30 8.14
C ALA A 47 -11.69 -21.90 6.95
N ASP A 48 -12.48 -20.85 7.15
CA ASP A 48 -13.31 -20.24 6.10
C ASP A 48 -12.69 -18.90 5.69
N TRP A 49 -12.66 -18.65 4.40
CA TRP A 49 -12.27 -17.37 3.82
C TRP A 49 -13.09 -17.06 2.58
N GLY A 50 -13.45 -15.80 2.36
CA GLY A 50 -14.24 -15.36 1.22
C GLY A 50 -13.86 -13.98 0.74
N ALA A 51 -13.96 -13.77 -0.56
CA ALA A 51 -13.78 -12.48 -1.20
C ALA A 51 -15.14 -11.82 -1.43
N GLU A 52 -15.47 -10.78 -0.68
CA GLU A 52 -16.76 -10.08 -0.77
C GLU A 52 -17.06 -9.53 -2.16
N SER A 53 -16.02 -9.15 -2.90
CA SER A 53 -16.14 -8.49 -4.20
C SER A 53 -16.56 -9.39 -5.35
N CYS A 54 -16.21 -10.69 -5.30
CA CYS A 54 -16.58 -11.66 -6.34
C CYS A 54 -17.56 -12.74 -5.86
N GLY A 55 -17.82 -12.80 -4.55
CA GLY A 55 -18.68 -13.82 -3.94
C GLY A 55 -18.05 -15.21 -3.87
N ASP A 56 -16.76 -15.33 -4.20
CA ASP A 56 -16.04 -16.60 -4.07
C ASP A 56 -15.69 -16.86 -2.59
N ALA A 57 -15.80 -18.10 -2.15
CA ALA A 57 -15.45 -18.53 -0.81
C ALA A 57 -14.75 -19.89 -0.83
N VAL A 58 -13.84 -20.10 0.11
CA VAL A 58 -13.12 -21.36 0.30
C VAL A 58 -13.16 -21.77 1.76
N ARG A 59 -13.37 -23.04 2.00
CA ARG A 59 -13.20 -23.73 3.28
C ARG A 59 -12.04 -24.69 3.16
N LEU A 60 -11.04 -24.49 3.99
CA LEU A 60 -9.85 -25.32 4.10
C LEU A 60 -9.96 -26.23 5.33
N TYR A 61 -9.61 -27.49 5.15
CA TYR A 61 -9.51 -28.49 6.20
C TYR A 61 -8.06 -28.93 6.30
N TRP A 62 -7.45 -28.84 7.48
CA TRP A 62 -6.15 -29.40 7.81
C TRP A 62 -6.29 -30.43 8.92
N LEU A 63 -5.67 -31.61 8.76
CA LEU A 63 -5.37 -32.51 9.84
C LEU A 63 -3.91 -32.33 10.20
N VAL A 64 -3.64 -31.78 11.38
CA VAL A 64 -2.29 -31.43 11.84
C VAL A 64 -1.87 -32.44 12.92
N ASP A 65 -0.64 -32.95 12.82
CA ASP A 65 0.05 -33.66 13.89
C ASP A 65 0.60 -32.64 14.89
N THR A 66 0.04 -32.63 16.10
CA THR A 66 0.39 -31.65 17.14
C THR A 66 1.74 -31.93 17.81
N SER A 67 2.37 -33.08 17.53
CA SER A 67 3.70 -33.39 18.07
C SER A 67 4.83 -32.67 17.33
N ASN A 68 4.60 -32.31 16.06
CA ASN A 68 5.60 -31.72 15.18
C ASN A 68 5.02 -30.66 14.21
N ASP A 69 3.78 -30.27 14.42
CA ASP A 69 3.04 -29.26 13.64
C ASP A 69 2.88 -29.58 12.14
N THR A 70 3.04 -30.85 11.75
CA THR A 70 2.98 -31.28 10.35
C THR A 70 1.54 -31.44 9.86
N ILE A 71 1.22 -30.90 8.70
CA ILE A 71 -0.06 -31.05 8.01
C ILE A 71 -0.10 -32.43 7.33
N LEU A 72 -0.75 -33.40 7.97
CA LEU A 72 -0.87 -34.76 7.50
C LEU A 72 -1.82 -34.90 6.33
N LYS A 73 -2.88 -34.09 6.31
CA LYS A 73 -3.92 -34.09 5.27
C LYS A 73 -4.47 -32.70 5.08
N ALA A 74 -4.68 -32.33 3.82
CA ALA A 74 -5.37 -31.10 3.44
C ALA A 74 -6.50 -31.42 2.47
N ARG A 75 -7.65 -30.77 2.64
CA ARG A 75 -8.82 -30.80 1.76
C ARG A 75 -9.44 -29.43 1.68
N PHE A 76 -10.24 -29.20 0.64
CA PHE A 76 -10.97 -27.96 0.51
C PHE A 76 -12.37 -28.15 -0.06
N LYS A 77 -13.26 -27.23 0.27
CA LYS A 77 -14.50 -26.98 -0.45
C LYS A 77 -14.51 -25.52 -0.88
N THR A 78 -15.05 -25.22 -2.03
CA THR A 78 -15.16 -23.83 -2.51
C THR A 78 -16.50 -23.59 -3.19
N PHE A 79 -16.99 -22.37 -3.03
CA PHE A 79 -18.06 -21.80 -3.81
C PHE A 79 -17.43 -20.68 -4.61
N GLY A 80 -17.25 -20.85 -5.93
CA GLY A 80 -16.55 -19.89 -6.74
C GLY A 80 -16.33 -20.35 -8.17
N CYS A 81 -15.54 -19.57 -8.90
CA CYS A 81 -15.23 -19.84 -10.29
C CYS A 81 -14.23 -21.01 -10.42
N GLY A 82 -14.07 -21.52 -11.66
CA GLY A 82 -13.12 -22.61 -11.91
C GLY A 82 -11.69 -22.32 -11.49
N THR A 83 -11.25 -21.05 -11.62
CA THR A 83 -9.91 -20.64 -11.14
C THR A 83 -9.80 -20.77 -9.62
N ALA A 84 -10.87 -20.48 -8.88
CA ALA A 84 -10.90 -20.68 -7.42
C ALA A 84 -10.76 -22.17 -7.07
N ILE A 85 -11.39 -23.07 -7.84
CA ILE A 85 -11.23 -24.51 -7.67
C ILE A 85 -9.78 -24.93 -7.89
N ALA A 86 -9.17 -24.57 -9.03
CA ALA A 86 -7.81 -24.96 -9.36
C ALA A 86 -6.77 -24.38 -8.37
N SER A 87 -6.93 -23.12 -7.98
CA SER A 87 -6.04 -22.49 -6.99
C SER A 87 -6.15 -23.16 -5.62
N SER A 88 -7.36 -23.49 -5.18
CA SER A 88 -7.58 -24.19 -3.90
C SER A 88 -7.07 -25.62 -3.92
N ASP A 89 -7.14 -26.31 -5.08
CA ASP A 89 -6.63 -27.66 -5.23
C ASP A 89 -5.10 -27.71 -5.09
N VAL A 90 -4.39 -26.84 -5.81
CA VAL A 90 -2.93 -26.70 -5.68
C VAL A 90 -2.53 -26.22 -4.29
N MET A 91 -3.24 -25.27 -3.71
CA MET A 91 -2.99 -24.80 -2.35
C MET A 91 -3.04 -25.95 -1.33
N ALA A 92 -4.06 -26.80 -1.40
CA ALA A 92 -4.16 -27.97 -0.53
C ALA A 92 -2.99 -28.94 -0.75
N GLU A 93 -2.59 -29.19 -2.00
CA GLU A 93 -1.42 -29.99 -2.33
C GLU A 93 -0.13 -29.44 -1.73
N LEU A 94 0.12 -28.14 -1.92
CA LEU A 94 1.32 -27.47 -1.43
C LEU A 94 1.44 -27.47 0.10
N CYS A 95 0.33 -27.54 0.82
CA CYS A 95 0.33 -27.63 2.29
C CYS A 95 0.68 -29.04 2.80
N MET A 96 0.44 -30.08 2.04
CA MET A 96 0.65 -31.48 2.48
C MET A 96 2.10 -31.76 2.86
N GLY A 97 2.31 -32.34 4.04
CA GLY A 97 3.63 -32.71 4.55
C GLY A 97 4.49 -31.55 5.06
N LYS A 98 4.01 -30.33 4.97
CA LYS A 98 4.68 -29.15 5.55
C LYS A 98 4.26 -28.95 7.00
N THR A 99 5.12 -28.30 7.78
CA THR A 99 4.69 -27.74 9.06
C THR A 99 3.79 -26.54 8.82
N VAL A 100 3.00 -26.17 9.84
CA VAL A 100 2.14 -24.96 9.77
C VAL A 100 2.97 -23.71 9.46
N ASP A 101 4.19 -23.59 10.01
CA ASP A 101 5.10 -22.46 9.73
C ASP A 101 5.65 -22.49 8.30
N GLU A 102 5.89 -23.65 7.74
CA GLU A 102 6.28 -23.77 6.33
C GLU A 102 5.12 -23.49 5.39
N ALA A 103 3.90 -23.88 5.78
CA ALA A 103 2.70 -23.58 5.00
C ALA A 103 2.41 -22.06 4.95
N LEU A 104 2.67 -21.33 6.03
CA LEU A 104 2.58 -19.86 6.05
C LEU A 104 3.51 -19.16 5.05
N LYS A 105 4.58 -19.82 4.63
CA LYS A 105 5.51 -19.26 3.62
C LYS A 105 5.04 -19.48 2.18
N ILE A 106 4.00 -20.30 1.96
CA ILE A 106 3.38 -20.47 0.65
C ILE A 106 2.69 -19.16 0.28
N THR A 107 3.05 -18.60 -0.86
CA THR A 107 2.49 -17.36 -1.37
C THR A 107 1.47 -17.61 -2.48
N ASN A 108 0.67 -16.61 -2.82
CA ASN A 108 -0.19 -16.65 -4.00
C ASN A 108 0.62 -16.85 -5.31
N LEU A 109 1.89 -16.41 -5.34
CA LEU A 109 2.77 -16.62 -6.48
C LEU A 109 3.23 -18.08 -6.59
N ASP A 110 3.44 -18.77 -5.46
CA ASP A 110 3.75 -20.21 -5.46
C ASP A 110 2.56 -21.03 -5.98
N VAL A 111 1.33 -20.65 -5.59
CA VAL A 111 0.10 -21.26 -6.12
C VAL A 111 -0.01 -21.03 -7.62
N GLU A 112 0.21 -19.81 -8.11
CA GLU A 112 0.18 -19.50 -9.54
C GLU A 112 1.28 -20.25 -10.30
N LYS A 113 2.50 -20.28 -9.76
CA LYS A 113 3.65 -20.97 -10.36
C LYS A 113 3.41 -22.48 -10.47
N ALA A 114 2.84 -23.11 -9.45
CA ALA A 114 2.52 -24.53 -9.46
C ALA A 114 1.39 -24.91 -10.46
N LEU A 115 0.59 -23.93 -10.87
CA LEU A 115 -0.42 -24.08 -11.91
C LEU A 115 0.10 -23.91 -13.33
N ARG A 116 1.34 -23.47 -13.54
CA ARG A 116 1.91 -23.24 -14.87
C ARG A 116 2.20 -24.55 -15.62
N ASP A 117 2.05 -24.50 -16.94
CA ASP A 117 2.54 -25.57 -17.83
C ASP A 117 4.04 -25.38 -18.15
N SER A 118 4.54 -24.14 -18.10
CA SER A 118 5.93 -23.77 -18.31
C SER A 118 6.31 -22.54 -17.49
N GLU A 119 7.60 -22.36 -17.20
CA GLU A 119 8.07 -21.24 -16.37
C GLU A 119 7.80 -19.86 -16.98
N ASP A 120 7.79 -19.75 -18.29
CA ASP A 120 7.68 -18.49 -19.03
C ASP A 120 6.24 -18.03 -19.25
N GLN A 121 5.23 -18.87 -18.98
CA GLN A 121 3.84 -18.56 -19.26
C GLN A 121 3.02 -18.54 -17.98
N ALA A 122 2.29 -17.44 -17.73
CA ALA A 122 1.37 -17.34 -16.61
C ALA A 122 0.24 -18.39 -16.72
N ALA A 123 -0.09 -19.04 -15.60
CA ALA A 123 -1.11 -20.09 -15.55
C ALA A 123 -2.53 -19.53 -15.64
N ILE A 124 -2.74 -18.33 -15.07
CA ILE A 124 -4.05 -17.69 -14.97
C ILE A 124 -3.97 -16.24 -15.44
N PRO A 125 -5.07 -15.69 -16.01
CA PRO A 125 -5.11 -14.30 -16.42
C PRO A 125 -4.90 -13.34 -15.23
N PRO A 126 -4.27 -12.18 -15.42
CA PRO A 126 -4.03 -11.21 -14.35
C PRO A 126 -5.28 -10.84 -13.55
N GLN A 127 -6.44 -10.74 -14.21
CA GLN A 127 -7.73 -10.42 -13.58
C GLN A 127 -8.23 -11.50 -12.61
N LYS A 128 -7.69 -12.73 -12.69
CA LYS A 128 -8.02 -13.87 -11.84
C LYS A 128 -7.01 -14.16 -10.74
N MET A 129 -5.97 -13.33 -10.61
CA MET A 129 -4.96 -13.47 -9.54
C MET A 129 -5.56 -13.42 -8.12
N HIS A 130 -6.72 -12.77 -7.94
CA HIS A 130 -7.42 -12.76 -6.65
C HIS A 130 -7.79 -14.16 -6.15
N CYS A 131 -8.00 -15.15 -7.05
CA CYS A 131 -8.28 -16.52 -6.65
C CYS A 131 -7.08 -17.20 -5.96
N SER A 132 -5.85 -16.92 -6.41
CA SER A 132 -4.64 -17.40 -5.75
C SER A 132 -4.36 -16.64 -4.43
N VAL A 133 -4.75 -15.35 -4.35
CA VAL A 133 -4.69 -14.58 -3.10
C VAL A 133 -5.63 -15.16 -2.05
N MET A 134 -6.87 -15.47 -2.43
CA MET A 134 -7.84 -16.11 -1.54
C MET A 134 -7.33 -17.46 -1.00
N ALA A 135 -6.64 -18.25 -1.85
CA ALA A 135 -6.01 -19.49 -1.43
C ALA A 135 -4.90 -19.27 -0.38
N TYR A 136 -4.12 -18.20 -0.52
CA TYR A 136 -3.12 -17.81 0.47
C TYR A 136 -3.76 -17.30 1.78
N ASP A 137 -4.79 -16.48 1.69
CA ASP A 137 -5.45 -15.93 2.87
C ASP A 137 -6.11 -17.00 3.75
N VAL A 138 -6.67 -18.06 3.16
CA VAL A 138 -7.23 -19.17 3.93
C VAL A 138 -6.15 -20.00 4.64
N ILE A 139 -4.92 -20.08 4.10
CA ILE A 139 -3.76 -20.67 4.80
C ILE A 139 -3.45 -19.87 6.05
N LYS A 140 -3.37 -18.54 5.95
CA LYS A 140 -3.15 -17.65 7.11
C LYS A 140 -4.24 -17.84 8.16
N LYS A 141 -5.51 -17.89 7.73
CA LYS A 141 -6.63 -18.15 8.64
C LYS A 141 -6.52 -19.49 9.35
N ALA A 142 -6.16 -20.55 8.63
CA ALA A 142 -5.96 -21.87 9.22
C ALA A 142 -4.82 -21.88 10.25
N ALA A 143 -3.69 -21.24 9.93
CA ALA A 143 -2.56 -21.11 10.83
C ALA A 143 -2.87 -20.26 12.07
N SER A 144 -3.63 -19.17 11.91
CA SER A 144 -4.14 -18.33 13.00
C SER A 144 -4.98 -19.16 13.98
N LEU A 145 -5.91 -19.94 13.44
CA LEU A 145 -6.74 -20.84 14.26
C LEU A 145 -5.93 -21.93 14.98
N TYR A 146 -4.93 -22.50 14.30
CA TYR A 146 -4.06 -23.52 14.89
C TYR A 146 -3.20 -22.96 16.02
N LYS A 147 -2.59 -21.80 15.81
CA LYS A 147 -1.71 -21.15 16.78
C LYS A 147 -2.45 -20.38 17.87
N GLY A 148 -3.75 -20.10 17.70
CA GLY A 148 -4.54 -19.30 18.63
C GLY A 148 -4.12 -17.83 18.70
N VAL A 149 -3.69 -17.26 17.57
CA VAL A 149 -3.27 -15.86 17.42
C VAL A 149 -4.12 -15.17 16.34
N GLU A 150 -4.15 -13.84 16.34
CA GLU A 150 -4.84 -13.10 15.28
C GLU A 150 -4.05 -13.18 13.95
N MET A 151 -4.73 -13.02 12.82
CA MET A 151 -4.08 -13.12 11.50
C MET A 151 -3.04 -12.02 11.28
N GLU A 152 -3.28 -10.84 11.84
CA GLU A 152 -2.40 -9.67 11.80
C GLU A 152 -1.07 -9.94 12.49
N ASP A 153 -1.06 -10.75 13.54
CA ASP A 153 0.16 -11.13 14.28
C ASP A 153 1.04 -12.14 13.52
N LEU A 154 0.52 -12.74 12.45
CA LEU A 154 1.25 -13.65 11.57
C LEU A 154 1.96 -12.92 10.42
N GLU A 155 1.72 -11.64 10.23
CA GLU A 155 2.34 -10.84 9.18
C GLU A 155 3.57 -10.10 9.72
N GLU A 156 4.74 -10.39 9.17
CA GLU A 156 5.98 -9.67 9.49
C GLU A 156 6.03 -8.27 8.85
N GLU A 157 5.26 -8.04 7.78
CA GLU A 157 5.21 -6.78 7.03
C GLU A 157 3.79 -6.45 6.55
N GLU A 158 3.44 -5.17 6.56
CA GLU A 158 2.17 -4.69 5.99
C GLU A 158 2.20 -4.80 4.46
N ILE A 159 1.32 -5.61 3.89
CA ILE A 159 1.23 -5.86 2.45
C ILE A 159 0.27 -4.86 1.79
N VAL A 160 0.74 -4.16 0.76
CA VAL A 160 -0.04 -3.24 -0.08
C VAL A 160 -0.62 -3.96 -1.29
N CYS A 161 0.19 -4.75 -1.97
CA CYS A 161 -0.23 -5.52 -3.14
C CYS A 161 -0.12 -7.01 -2.89
N GLU A 162 -1.25 -7.66 -2.62
CA GLU A 162 -1.30 -9.10 -2.37
C GLU A 162 -0.88 -9.92 -3.59
N CYS A 163 -1.33 -9.52 -4.79
CA CYS A 163 -1.01 -10.25 -6.02
C CYS A 163 0.49 -10.33 -6.33
N ALA A 164 1.24 -9.27 -6.01
CA ALA A 164 2.68 -9.19 -6.24
C ALA A 164 3.50 -9.33 -4.94
N ARG A 165 2.84 -9.51 -3.80
CA ARG A 165 3.46 -9.61 -2.46
C ARG A 165 4.41 -8.46 -2.16
N VAL A 166 3.93 -7.23 -2.39
CA VAL A 166 4.72 -6.00 -2.19
C VAL A 166 4.28 -5.32 -0.89
N SER A 167 5.22 -5.14 0.02
CA SER A 167 4.97 -4.51 1.32
C SER A 167 4.89 -2.98 1.22
N LEU A 168 4.26 -2.37 2.22
CA LEU A 168 4.20 -0.91 2.38
C LEU A 168 5.60 -0.29 2.44
N LYS A 169 6.51 -0.94 3.17
CA LYS A 169 7.91 -0.53 3.26
C LYS A 169 8.56 -0.50 1.88
N THR A 170 8.44 -1.58 1.10
CA THR A 170 9.00 -1.67 -0.25
C THR A 170 8.46 -0.55 -1.15
N VAL A 171 7.15 -0.26 -1.10
CA VAL A 171 6.56 0.82 -1.90
C VAL A 171 7.14 2.18 -1.49
N LYS A 172 7.19 2.48 -0.17
CA LYS A 172 7.74 3.73 0.35
C LYS A 172 9.22 3.90 -0.01
N ASP A 173 10.02 2.84 0.14
CA ASP A 173 11.46 2.86 -0.16
C ASP A 173 11.72 3.11 -1.65
N VAL A 174 11.00 2.43 -2.54
CA VAL A 174 11.16 2.59 -3.99
C VAL A 174 10.79 4.00 -4.46
N ILE A 175 9.71 4.59 -3.90
CA ILE A 175 9.32 5.98 -4.20
C ILE A 175 10.45 6.94 -3.80
N ARG A 176 11.01 6.80 -2.59
CA ARG A 176 12.07 7.66 -2.07
C ARG A 176 13.38 7.53 -2.85
N ILE A 177 13.85 6.28 -3.05
CA ILE A 177 15.16 5.99 -3.67
C ILE A 177 15.19 6.44 -5.15
N ASN A 178 14.08 6.26 -5.87
CA ASN A 178 14.01 6.53 -7.31
C ASN A 178 13.26 7.82 -7.65
N ASP A 179 12.88 8.63 -6.67
CA ASP A 179 12.13 9.89 -6.83
C ASP A 179 10.86 9.72 -7.70
N LEU A 180 10.11 8.62 -7.48
CA LEU A 180 8.96 8.28 -8.32
C LEU A 180 7.83 9.30 -8.15
N LYS A 181 7.15 9.62 -9.27
CA LYS A 181 6.11 10.66 -9.35
C LYS A 181 4.75 10.14 -9.80
N SER A 182 4.68 8.86 -10.21
CA SER A 182 3.43 8.27 -10.69
C SER A 182 3.26 6.82 -10.21
N VAL A 183 2.01 6.35 -10.19
CA VAL A 183 1.69 4.96 -9.85
C VAL A 183 2.22 3.99 -10.89
N GLU A 184 2.27 4.40 -12.16
CA GLU A 184 2.83 3.61 -13.26
C GLU A 184 4.32 3.32 -13.05
N GLU A 185 5.05 4.28 -12.49
CA GLU A 185 6.44 4.08 -12.12
C GLU A 185 6.57 3.09 -10.97
N ILE A 186 5.76 3.22 -9.91
CA ILE A 186 5.71 2.25 -8.80
C ILE A 186 5.44 0.85 -9.34
N THR A 187 4.45 0.71 -10.22
CA THR A 187 4.09 -0.57 -10.86
C THR A 187 5.27 -1.14 -11.68
N ARG A 188 5.99 -0.30 -12.38
CA ARG A 188 7.17 -0.71 -13.17
C ARG A 188 8.28 -1.29 -12.30
N TYR A 189 8.55 -0.65 -11.17
CA TYR A 189 9.63 -1.06 -10.25
C TYR A 189 9.24 -2.26 -9.37
N THR A 190 8.00 -2.30 -8.88
CA THR A 190 7.59 -3.26 -7.83
C THR A 190 6.64 -4.35 -8.32
N LYS A 191 6.00 -4.15 -9.48
CA LYS A 191 4.86 -4.94 -9.98
C LYS A 191 3.57 -4.76 -9.14
N ALA A 192 3.55 -3.94 -8.09
CA ALA A 192 2.32 -3.59 -7.40
C ALA A 192 1.34 -2.91 -8.36
N GLY A 193 0.09 -3.36 -8.37
CA GLY A 193 -0.94 -2.87 -9.28
C GLY A 193 -0.94 -3.49 -10.69
N ALA A 194 0.07 -4.31 -11.05
CA ALA A 194 0.20 -4.88 -12.39
C ALA A 194 -0.85 -5.97 -12.71
N PHE A 195 -1.46 -6.60 -11.69
CA PHE A 195 -2.36 -7.74 -11.86
C PHE A 195 -3.83 -7.30 -11.69
N CYS A 196 -4.42 -7.49 -10.52
CA CYS A 196 -5.84 -7.17 -10.29
C CYS A 196 -6.14 -5.67 -10.16
N ALA A 197 -5.12 -4.84 -10.00
CA ALA A 197 -5.17 -3.39 -9.84
C ALA A 197 -5.97 -2.86 -8.62
N SER A 198 -6.45 -3.75 -7.72
CA SER A 198 -7.26 -3.36 -6.56
C SER A 198 -6.50 -2.51 -5.55
N CYS A 199 -5.15 -2.57 -5.53
CA CYS A 199 -4.30 -1.76 -4.66
C CYS A 199 -3.95 -0.38 -5.24
N ILE A 200 -4.38 -0.03 -6.47
CA ILE A 200 -4.06 1.26 -7.08
C ILE A 200 -4.86 2.37 -6.40
N ARG A 201 -6.19 2.21 -6.34
CA ARG A 201 -7.14 3.18 -5.79
C ARG A 201 -8.42 2.49 -5.31
N PRO A 202 -9.24 3.15 -4.47
CA PRO A 202 -10.54 2.62 -4.08
C PRO A 202 -11.45 2.31 -5.28
N GLY A 203 -12.30 1.28 -5.15
CA GLY A 203 -13.26 0.89 -6.20
C GLY A 203 -12.79 -0.25 -7.09
N GLY A 204 -11.66 -0.89 -6.81
CA GLY A 204 -11.23 -2.13 -7.45
C GLY A 204 -12.04 -3.36 -7.01
N HIS A 205 -11.63 -4.54 -7.45
CA HIS A 205 -12.31 -5.82 -7.11
C HIS A 205 -12.32 -6.13 -5.61
N GLU A 206 -11.32 -5.65 -4.88
CA GLU A 206 -11.18 -5.87 -3.45
C GLU A 206 -10.88 -4.56 -2.73
N LYS A 207 -11.47 -4.38 -1.56
CA LYS A 207 -11.13 -3.28 -0.68
C LYS A 207 -9.77 -3.55 -0.03
N ARG A 208 -8.88 -2.57 -0.05
CA ARG A 208 -7.54 -2.64 0.54
C ARG A 208 -7.40 -1.65 1.69
N LYS A 209 -6.49 -1.95 2.62
CA LYS A 209 -6.10 -1.03 3.70
C LYS A 209 -5.30 0.15 3.15
N TYR A 210 -4.45 -0.10 2.16
CA TYR A 210 -3.55 0.85 1.54
C TYR A 210 -3.77 0.92 0.04
N TYR A 211 -3.65 2.12 -0.54
CA TYR A 211 -3.70 2.34 -1.98
C TYR A 211 -2.44 3.05 -2.47
N LEU A 212 -1.94 2.69 -3.64
CA LEU A 212 -0.70 3.23 -4.20
C LEU A 212 -0.79 4.74 -4.44
N GLU A 213 -1.97 5.26 -4.84
CA GLU A 213 -2.20 6.70 -5.02
C GLU A 213 -2.01 7.45 -3.69
N ASP A 214 -2.57 6.93 -2.60
CA ASP A 214 -2.48 7.56 -1.27
C ASP A 214 -1.05 7.50 -0.72
N ILE A 215 -0.38 6.33 -0.86
CA ILE A 215 1.02 6.16 -0.43
C ILE A 215 1.94 7.10 -1.19
N LEU A 216 1.76 7.22 -2.50
CA LEU A 216 2.55 8.13 -3.33
C LEU A 216 2.39 9.58 -2.86
N ALA A 217 1.14 10.01 -2.65
CA ALA A 217 0.85 11.37 -2.18
C ALA A 217 1.48 11.64 -0.79
N GLU A 218 1.35 10.68 0.14
CA GLU A 218 1.92 10.78 1.49
C GLU A 218 3.45 10.88 1.44
N VAL A 219 4.11 9.94 0.75
CA VAL A 219 5.58 9.91 0.67
C VAL A 219 6.13 11.13 -0.06
N ARG A 220 5.48 11.58 -1.13
CA ARG A 220 5.89 12.82 -1.82
C ARG A 220 5.79 14.04 -0.91
N ALA A 221 4.68 14.16 -0.17
CA ALA A 221 4.51 15.25 0.78
C ALA A 221 5.55 15.20 1.94
N GLU A 222 5.96 14.00 2.37
CA GLU A 222 7.04 13.84 3.34
C GLU A 222 8.39 14.25 2.75
N MET A 223 8.73 13.78 1.54
CA MET A 223 9.98 14.14 0.85
C MET A 223 10.08 15.64 0.61
N ASP A 224 8.99 16.28 0.20
CA ASP A 224 8.94 17.73 0.00
C ASP A 224 9.16 18.49 1.33
N ARG A 225 8.58 18.00 2.44
CA ARG A 225 8.82 18.55 3.79
C ARG A 225 10.27 18.34 4.24
N GLU A 226 10.83 17.16 4.02
CA GLU A 226 12.23 16.84 4.33
C GLU A 226 13.19 17.72 3.52
N GLN A 227 12.89 17.96 2.24
CA GLN A 227 13.66 18.90 1.41
C GLN A 227 13.56 20.34 1.91
N ILE A 228 12.37 20.78 2.34
CA ILE A 228 12.17 22.10 2.96
C ILE A 228 12.92 22.19 4.30
N GLN A 229 12.92 21.11 5.12
CA GLN A 229 13.65 21.06 6.39
C GLN A 229 15.17 20.90 6.23
N ALA A 230 15.62 20.12 5.25
CA ALA A 230 17.04 19.99 4.91
C ALA A 230 17.60 21.25 4.25
N SER A 231 16.76 22.00 3.54
CA SER A 231 17.06 23.39 3.13
C SER A 231 16.96 24.40 4.28
N GLY A 232 16.83 23.92 5.54
CA GLY A 232 16.80 24.68 6.79
C GLY A 232 18.07 25.48 7.14
N SER A 233 19.13 25.36 6.36
CA SER A 233 19.99 26.49 5.97
C SER A 233 19.60 26.81 4.51
N LEU A 234 18.81 27.82 4.33
CA LEU A 234 18.38 28.35 3.03
C LEU A 234 19.58 28.98 2.26
N GLU A 235 20.74 28.30 2.28
CA GLU A 235 21.91 28.70 1.51
C GLU A 235 21.59 28.85 0.00
N ASN A 236 20.50 28.23 -0.47
CA ASN A 236 20.05 28.31 -1.85
C ASN A 236 18.67 28.98 -2.03
N PHE A 237 18.14 29.69 -1.03
CA PHE A 237 16.83 30.36 -1.16
C PHE A 237 16.76 31.29 -2.39
N LYS A 238 17.85 31.94 -2.73
CA LYS A 238 17.95 32.85 -3.90
C LYS A 238 17.84 32.10 -5.24
N GLU A 239 18.14 30.81 -5.28
CA GLU A 239 18.10 29.97 -6.49
C GLU A 239 16.76 29.24 -6.65
N MET A 240 15.90 29.26 -5.64
CA MET A 240 14.59 28.69 -5.69
C MET A 240 13.69 29.38 -6.71
N SER A 241 12.73 28.64 -7.26
CA SER A 241 11.67 29.25 -8.07
C SER A 241 10.82 30.20 -7.22
N PRO A 242 10.21 31.26 -7.79
CA PRO A 242 9.36 32.20 -7.04
C PRO A 242 8.26 31.52 -6.22
N ILE A 243 7.68 30.44 -6.73
CA ILE A 243 6.65 29.66 -6.04
C ILE A 243 7.24 28.92 -4.83
N ALA A 244 8.45 28.37 -4.95
CA ALA A 244 9.12 27.69 -3.85
C ALA A 244 9.55 28.69 -2.76
N GLN A 245 10.04 29.86 -3.15
CA GLN A 245 10.35 30.96 -2.22
C GLN A 245 9.10 31.42 -1.45
N TYR A 246 7.97 31.58 -2.15
CA TYR A 246 6.71 31.96 -1.52
C TYR A 246 6.26 30.93 -0.48
N LYS A 247 6.24 29.64 -0.83
CA LYS A 247 5.86 28.57 0.09
C LYS A 247 6.76 28.49 1.32
N ALA A 248 8.07 28.57 1.15
CA ALA A 248 9.02 28.56 2.26
C ALA A 248 8.79 29.72 3.24
N ILE A 249 8.55 30.92 2.72
CA ILE A 249 8.24 32.08 3.56
C ILE A 249 6.86 31.94 4.22
N GLU A 250 5.85 31.44 3.51
CA GLU A 250 4.51 31.22 4.06
C GLU A 250 4.55 30.24 5.24
N GLU A 251 5.37 29.20 5.17
CA GLU A 251 5.58 28.23 6.25
C GLU A 251 6.24 28.87 7.48
N ILE A 252 7.28 29.68 7.29
CA ILE A 252 7.91 30.46 8.37
C ILE A 252 6.88 31.41 9.02
N PHE A 253 6.05 32.07 8.21
CA PHE A 253 4.99 32.92 8.73
C PHE A 253 3.97 32.14 9.56
N ALA A 254 3.53 30.96 9.07
CA ALA A 254 2.56 30.11 9.75
C ALA A 254 3.11 29.58 11.09
N GLU A 255 4.37 29.14 11.12
CA GLU A 255 4.94 28.51 12.31
C GLU A 255 5.51 29.49 13.33
N LYS A 256 6.16 30.56 12.89
CA LYS A 256 6.93 31.45 13.79
C LYS A 256 6.31 32.82 14.00
N ILE A 257 5.60 33.35 13.01
CA ILE A 257 5.16 34.76 13.03
C ILE A 257 3.68 34.88 13.40
N LYS A 258 2.79 34.22 12.68
CA LYS A 258 1.34 34.27 12.94
C LYS A 258 0.92 33.88 14.35
N PRO A 259 1.49 32.84 14.99
CA PRO A 259 1.11 32.52 16.38
C PRO A 259 1.41 33.63 17.39
N ILE A 260 2.44 34.46 17.13
CA ILE A 260 2.79 35.60 17.98
C ILE A 260 1.79 36.72 17.76
N LEU A 261 1.50 37.06 16.49
CA LEU A 261 0.58 38.15 16.15
C LEU A 261 -0.88 37.86 16.57
N HIS A 262 -1.32 36.61 16.45
CA HIS A 262 -2.67 36.21 16.84
C HIS A 262 -2.93 36.34 18.34
N ARG A 263 -1.91 36.26 19.21
CA ARG A 263 -2.06 36.52 20.65
C ARG A 263 -2.49 37.93 20.94
N ASP A 264 -2.08 38.89 20.08
CA ASP A 264 -2.40 40.29 20.20
C ASP A 264 -3.58 40.73 19.30
N GLY A 265 -4.30 39.74 18.74
CA GLY A 265 -5.46 39.99 17.85
C GLY A 265 -5.08 40.56 16.48
N GLY A 266 -3.81 40.43 16.09
CA GLY A 266 -3.30 40.84 14.79
C GLY A 266 -3.07 39.65 13.85
N ASP A 267 -2.84 39.95 12.57
CA ASP A 267 -2.40 38.97 11.56
C ASP A 267 -1.60 39.66 10.47
N VAL A 268 -1.00 38.88 9.58
CA VAL A 268 -0.18 39.35 8.47
C VAL A 268 -0.32 38.45 7.26
N GLU A 269 -0.34 39.02 6.08
CA GLU A 269 -0.32 38.27 4.81
C GLU A 269 0.86 38.70 3.94
N ILE A 270 1.38 37.73 3.16
CA ILE A 270 2.43 37.97 2.18
C ILE A 270 1.77 38.40 0.88
N MET A 271 2.16 39.60 0.41
CA MET A 271 1.58 40.19 -0.80
C MET A 271 2.41 39.90 -2.04
N ASP A 272 3.73 39.95 -1.91
CA ASP A 272 4.65 39.75 -3.03
C ASP A 272 6.05 39.40 -2.52
N ILE A 273 6.87 38.76 -3.35
CA ILE A 273 8.28 38.48 -3.10
C ILE A 273 9.04 38.89 -4.36
N LYS A 274 10.00 39.78 -4.20
CA LYS A 274 10.80 40.28 -5.33
C LYS A 274 12.29 40.21 -5.03
N LYS A 275 13.05 39.90 -6.07
CA LYS A 275 14.51 40.00 -6.02
C LYS A 275 14.92 41.38 -6.44
N GLU A 276 15.53 42.16 -5.51
CA GLU A 276 16.08 43.49 -5.74
C GLU A 276 17.61 43.43 -5.60
N GLY A 277 18.30 43.22 -6.74
CA GLY A 277 19.75 43.00 -6.74
C GLY A 277 20.14 41.66 -6.09
N GLU A 278 20.91 41.73 -4.99
CA GLU A 278 21.32 40.58 -4.19
C GLU A 278 20.33 40.22 -3.07
N GLU A 279 19.40 41.13 -2.75
CA GLU A 279 18.43 40.96 -1.69
C GLU A 279 17.10 40.40 -2.19
N VAL A 280 16.44 39.60 -1.34
CA VAL A 280 15.04 39.19 -1.54
C VAL A 280 14.16 40.02 -0.64
N VAL A 281 13.21 40.75 -1.22
CA VAL A 281 12.27 41.62 -0.52
C VAL A 281 10.91 40.98 -0.42
N VAL A 282 10.44 40.73 0.81
CA VAL A 282 9.10 40.24 1.11
C VAL A 282 8.19 41.40 1.41
N PHE A 283 7.15 41.54 0.59
CA PHE A 283 6.14 42.56 0.80
C PHE A 283 4.97 41.97 1.61
N ILE A 284 4.64 42.66 2.71
CA ILE A 284 3.59 42.19 3.63
C ILE A 284 2.51 43.24 3.83
N ARG A 285 1.32 42.80 4.22
CA ARG A 285 0.23 43.63 4.68
C ARG A 285 -0.26 43.13 6.04
N TYR A 286 -0.39 44.05 7.00
CA TYR A 286 -0.97 43.74 8.31
C TYR A 286 -2.48 43.65 8.27
N LEU A 287 -3.03 42.77 9.06
CA LEU A 287 -4.46 42.53 9.24
C LEU A 287 -4.84 42.59 10.73
N GLY A 288 -6.12 42.80 11.00
CA GLY A 288 -6.64 42.84 12.37
C GLY A 288 -6.01 43.93 13.23
N GLY A 289 -5.66 43.61 14.48
CA GLY A 289 -5.06 44.54 15.43
C GLY A 289 -3.73 45.17 14.97
N CYS A 290 -2.96 44.46 14.14
CA CYS A 290 -1.69 44.94 13.61
C CYS A 290 -1.87 46.08 12.59
N ALA A 291 -2.98 46.14 11.85
CA ALA A 291 -3.23 47.15 10.82
C ALA A 291 -3.38 48.59 11.42
N THR A 292 -3.77 48.69 12.68
CA THR A 292 -3.99 49.97 13.38
C THR A 292 -2.98 50.26 14.49
N CYS A 293 -2.02 49.33 14.70
CA CYS A 293 -1.04 49.44 15.78
C CYS A 293 0.13 50.39 15.42
N ALA A 294 0.38 51.38 16.25
CA ALA A 294 1.50 52.29 16.05
C ALA A 294 2.89 51.62 16.12
N ALA A 295 3.00 50.48 16.80
CA ALA A 295 4.23 49.70 16.89
C ALA A 295 4.43 48.74 15.71
N ALA A 296 3.44 48.49 14.85
CA ALA A 296 3.52 47.59 13.74
C ALA A 296 4.58 47.96 12.71
N GLY A 297 4.75 49.28 12.45
CA GLY A 297 5.71 49.79 11.47
C GLY A 297 7.17 49.72 11.90
N THR A 298 7.46 49.50 13.18
CA THR A 298 8.84 49.44 13.67
C THR A 298 9.16 48.14 14.42
N GLY A 299 8.46 47.84 15.51
CA GLY A 299 8.75 46.67 16.35
C GLY A 299 8.36 45.38 15.71
N THR A 300 7.13 45.24 15.23
CA THR A 300 6.64 44.00 14.60
C THR A 300 7.35 43.74 13.28
N LEU A 301 7.60 44.78 12.47
CA LEU A 301 8.33 44.65 11.20
C LEU A 301 9.77 44.19 11.44
N SER A 302 10.43 44.73 12.47
CA SER A 302 11.79 44.29 12.87
C SER A 302 11.83 42.83 13.33
N MET A 303 10.85 42.43 14.13
CA MET A 303 10.73 41.04 14.59
C MET A 303 10.54 40.05 13.41
N ILE A 304 9.65 40.37 12.47
CA ILE A 304 9.43 39.57 11.27
C ILE A 304 10.71 39.49 10.44
N GLY A 305 11.36 40.64 10.22
CA GLY A 305 12.61 40.72 9.48
C GLY A 305 13.74 39.91 10.12
N GLN A 306 13.82 39.93 11.45
CA GLN A 306 14.82 39.14 12.18
C GLN A 306 14.52 37.63 12.08
N ALA A 307 13.28 37.19 12.27
CA ALA A 307 12.87 35.82 12.14
C ALA A 307 13.14 35.24 10.74
N LEU A 308 12.92 36.04 9.70
CA LEU A 308 13.28 35.65 8.34
C LEU A 308 14.80 35.59 8.12
N LYS A 309 15.56 36.54 8.62
CA LYS A 309 17.04 36.56 8.51
C LYS A 309 17.68 35.35 9.21
N GLU A 310 17.17 34.99 10.37
CA GLU A 310 17.66 33.82 11.14
C GLU A 310 17.34 32.49 10.43
N THR A 311 16.25 32.44 9.66
CA THR A 311 15.78 31.19 9.04
C THR A 311 16.23 31.09 7.58
N VAL A 312 16.19 32.19 6.83
CA VAL A 312 16.45 32.24 5.37
C VAL A 312 17.89 32.69 5.07
N GLY A 313 18.39 33.63 5.83
CA GLY A 313 19.73 34.22 5.63
C GLY A 313 19.72 35.75 5.67
N PRO A 314 20.94 36.41 5.70
CA PRO A 314 21.06 37.83 5.92
C PRO A 314 20.49 38.70 4.79
N ASP A 315 20.37 38.14 3.58
CA ASP A 315 20.01 38.90 2.37
C ASP A 315 18.49 38.94 2.11
N ILE A 316 17.69 38.81 3.17
CA ILE A 316 16.24 38.93 3.10
C ILE A 316 15.78 40.17 3.87
N THR A 317 14.87 40.93 3.28
CA THR A 317 14.28 42.11 3.91
C THR A 317 12.76 42.09 3.81
N VAL A 318 12.08 42.77 4.73
CA VAL A 318 10.61 42.83 4.78
C VAL A 318 10.19 44.29 4.64
N ARG A 319 9.22 44.51 3.78
CA ARG A 319 8.59 45.85 3.59
C ARG A 319 7.09 45.75 3.69
N MET A 320 6.50 46.73 4.30
CA MET A 320 5.04 46.87 4.41
C MET A 320 4.51 47.64 3.20
N ILE A 321 3.35 47.22 2.69
CA ILE A 321 2.59 47.94 1.64
C ILE A 321 1.17 48.23 2.08
#